data_bed67205004d1c9be0a3029489e7c814
#
_entry.id   bed67205004d1c9be0a3029489e7c814
#
_cell.length_a   1.000
_cell.length_b   1.000
_cell.length_c   1.000
_cell.angle_alpha   90.00
_cell.angle_beta   90.00
_cell.angle_gamma   90.00
#
_symmetry.space_group_name_H-M   'P 1'
#
loop_
_entity.id
_entity.type
_entity.pdbx_description
1 polymer ?
#
loop_
_entity_poly.entity_id
_entity_poly.type
_entity_poly.pdbx_seq_one_letter_code
_entity_poly.pdbx_strand_id
1 'polypeptide(L)'
;MEDQISKSFENFFIRTAWNEAEEEWYFSVVDVVGVLTESSDYQAARNYWKVLKIRLKNEGFQPVTNCNQLKMKSADGKMRLTDVANTEQILRIIQSIPSKKAEPFKMWLAQVGRERIEETIDPEQTIDRALETYAKKGYSREWINQRLQAIQVRKELTDEWEQRGVKKGVEYAILTDEITKAWSGMTTRAYKNHKGLTKQNLRDNMTTTEIILNMLAETAAKNISQAENPETFEENQSVARRGGRIAGNARKELEAEIGHTVISEKDATQINTVVTNLIEDVSKSTEEK
;
A
#
# COMPACT_ATOMS: atom_id res chain seq x y z
N MET A 1 -0.48 -9.56 2.55
CA MET A 1 -0.31 -10.21 1.22
C MET A 1 1.17 -10.43 0.87
N GLU A 2 2.06 -9.48 1.19
CA GLU A 2 3.53 -9.65 1.05
C GLU A 2 4.06 -10.88 1.81
N ASP A 3 3.61 -11.12 3.04
CA ASP A 3 4.06 -12.23 3.87
C ASP A 3 3.74 -13.63 3.31
N GLN A 4 2.62 -13.82 2.64
CA GLN A 4 2.26 -15.14 2.12
C GLN A 4 2.93 -15.47 0.79
N ILE A 5 3.13 -14.48 -0.07
CA ILE A 5 3.91 -14.66 -1.31
C ILE A 5 5.37 -14.92 -0.96
N SER A 6 5.92 -14.19 0.01
CA SER A 6 7.29 -14.39 0.49
C SER A 6 7.44 -15.78 1.17
N LYS A 7 6.49 -16.23 2.00
CA LYS A 7 6.54 -17.55 2.65
C LYS A 7 6.51 -18.73 1.68
N SER A 8 5.76 -18.63 0.59
CA SER A 8 5.73 -19.68 -0.44
C SER A 8 7.03 -19.77 -1.25
N PHE A 9 7.90 -18.76 -1.14
CA PHE A 9 9.14 -18.64 -1.90
C PHE A 9 10.39 -18.53 -1.01
N GLU A 10 10.27 -18.74 0.30
CA GLU A 10 11.30 -18.49 1.33
C GLU A 10 12.68 -19.11 1.09
N ASN A 11 12.82 -20.10 0.20
CA ASN A 11 14.10 -20.77 -0.09
C ASN A 11 14.61 -20.55 -1.52
N PHE A 12 13.97 -19.69 -2.31
CA PHE A 12 14.31 -19.52 -3.71
C PHE A 12 14.50 -18.07 -4.09
N PHE A 13 15.58 -17.78 -4.79
CA PHE A 13 15.88 -16.45 -5.28
C PHE A 13 15.04 -16.15 -6.54
N ILE A 14 13.96 -15.35 -6.36
CA ILE A 14 13.17 -14.83 -7.46
C ILE A 14 13.59 -13.37 -7.67
N ARG A 15 14.08 -13.07 -8.87
CA ARG A 15 14.44 -11.70 -9.24
C ARG A 15 13.18 -10.86 -9.38
N THR A 16 13.22 -9.69 -8.76
CA THR A 16 12.13 -8.72 -8.78
C THR A 16 12.63 -7.35 -9.22
N ALA A 17 11.75 -6.53 -9.77
CA ALA A 17 12.03 -5.14 -10.12
C ALA A 17 10.81 -4.28 -9.77
N TRP A 18 11.07 -3.12 -9.19
CA TRP A 18 10.05 -2.11 -8.94
C TRP A 18 9.95 -1.16 -10.13
N ASN A 19 8.75 -0.91 -10.64
CA ASN A 19 8.47 0.09 -11.67
C ASN A 19 7.84 1.32 -11.01
N GLU A 20 8.59 2.41 -10.91
CA GLU A 20 8.11 3.64 -10.28
C GLU A 20 6.97 4.33 -11.04
N ALA A 21 6.94 4.20 -12.36
CA ALA A 21 5.91 4.85 -13.19
C ALA A 21 4.54 4.20 -13.05
N GLU A 22 4.52 2.88 -12.86
CA GLU A 22 3.29 2.09 -12.70
C GLU A 22 2.99 1.78 -11.24
N GLU A 23 3.92 2.10 -10.32
CA GLU A 23 3.87 1.74 -8.90
C GLU A 23 3.60 0.23 -8.68
N GLU A 24 4.28 -0.63 -9.49
CA GLU A 24 4.09 -2.08 -9.48
C GLU A 24 5.39 -2.86 -9.37
N TRP A 25 5.31 -4.02 -8.70
CA TRP A 25 6.38 -5.02 -8.70
C TRP A 25 6.27 -5.95 -9.89
N TYR A 26 7.41 -6.19 -10.54
CA TYR A 26 7.59 -7.16 -11.59
C TYR A 26 8.48 -8.30 -11.14
N PHE A 27 8.08 -9.52 -11.45
CA PHE A 27 8.73 -10.77 -11.06
C PHE A 27 9.26 -11.47 -12.30
N SER A 28 10.45 -12.07 -12.21
CA SER A 28 10.98 -12.93 -13.26
C SER A 28 10.12 -14.18 -13.41
N VAL A 29 9.45 -14.32 -14.55
CA VAL A 29 8.56 -15.46 -14.80
C VAL A 29 9.32 -16.77 -14.81
N VAL A 30 10.53 -16.80 -15.40
CA VAL A 30 11.35 -18.01 -15.47
C VAL A 30 11.79 -18.48 -14.09
N ASP A 31 12.08 -17.55 -13.17
CA ASP A 31 12.47 -17.91 -11.80
C ASP A 31 11.29 -18.52 -11.04
N VAL A 32 10.09 -17.92 -11.14
CA VAL A 32 8.85 -18.46 -10.54
C VAL A 32 8.52 -19.83 -11.09
N VAL A 33 8.59 -20.00 -12.41
CA VAL A 33 8.36 -21.30 -13.06
C VAL A 33 9.39 -22.33 -12.57
N GLY A 34 10.67 -21.96 -12.52
CA GLY A 34 11.74 -22.84 -12.07
C GLY A 34 11.52 -23.38 -10.66
N VAL A 35 11.10 -22.50 -9.75
CA VAL A 35 10.73 -22.85 -8.36
C VAL A 35 9.57 -23.82 -8.31
N LEU A 36 8.48 -23.49 -9.01
CA LEU A 36 7.24 -24.28 -8.93
C LEU A 36 7.30 -25.61 -9.66
N THR A 37 8.15 -25.72 -10.69
CA THR A 37 8.32 -26.97 -11.44
C THR A 37 9.51 -27.80 -10.96
N GLU A 38 10.24 -27.34 -9.94
CA GLU A 38 11.48 -27.98 -9.45
C GLU A 38 12.47 -28.25 -10.61
N SER A 39 12.58 -27.26 -11.50
CA SER A 39 13.44 -27.39 -12.67
C SER A 39 14.90 -27.61 -12.24
N SER A 40 15.58 -28.54 -12.89
CA SER A 40 16.98 -28.90 -12.59
C SER A 40 17.96 -27.74 -12.79
N ASP A 41 17.63 -26.83 -13.70
CA ASP A 41 18.43 -25.65 -14.04
C ASP A 41 17.58 -24.55 -14.70
N TYR A 42 18.20 -23.41 -14.90
CA TYR A 42 17.56 -22.24 -15.53
C TYR A 42 17.08 -22.50 -16.95
N GLN A 43 17.79 -23.35 -17.71
CA GLN A 43 17.40 -23.66 -19.09
C GLN A 43 16.16 -24.56 -19.15
N ALA A 44 16.01 -25.49 -18.22
CA ALA A 44 14.81 -26.33 -18.07
C ALA A 44 13.59 -25.45 -17.73
N ALA A 45 13.73 -24.52 -16.76
CA ALA A 45 12.68 -23.56 -16.42
C ALA A 45 12.29 -22.67 -17.61
N ARG A 46 13.26 -22.20 -18.38
CA ARG A 46 13.04 -21.41 -19.60
C ARG A 46 12.30 -22.18 -20.69
N ASN A 47 12.65 -23.44 -20.90
CA ASN A 47 11.97 -24.31 -21.86
C ASN A 47 10.52 -24.58 -21.44
N TYR A 48 10.30 -24.86 -20.16
CA TYR A 48 8.94 -25.01 -19.62
C TYR A 48 8.11 -23.73 -19.83
N TRP A 49 8.65 -22.56 -19.48
CA TRP A 49 7.98 -21.28 -19.70
C TRP A 49 7.61 -21.06 -21.16
N LYS A 50 8.50 -21.38 -22.09
CA LYS A 50 8.24 -21.27 -23.54
C LYS A 50 7.00 -22.06 -23.96
N VAL A 51 6.87 -23.32 -23.49
CA VAL A 51 5.72 -24.18 -23.78
C VAL A 51 4.45 -23.66 -23.10
N LEU A 52 4.55 -23.30 -21.83
CA LEU A 52 3.42 -22.73 -21.06
C LEU A 52 2.90 -21.45 -21.70
N LYS A 53 3.78 -20.57 -22.14
CA LYS A 53 3.44 -19.31 -22.83
C LYS A 53 2.59 -19.56 -24.09
N ILE A 54 2.98 -20.57 -24.91
CA ILE A 54 2.22 -20.96 -26.11
C ILE A 54 0.83 -21.48 -25.72
N ARG A 55 0.75 -22.33 -24.70
CA ARG A 55 -0.54 -22.86 -24.21
C ARG A 55 -1.46 -21.75 -23.73
N LEU A 56 -0.98 -20.84 -22.89
CA LEU A 56 -1.75 -19.69 -22.38
C LEU A 56 -2.24 -18.77 -23.51
N LYS A 57 -1.40 -18.60 -24.55
CA LYS A 57 -1.81 -17.85 -25.74
C LYS A 57 -2.98 -18.52 -26.46
N ASN A 58 -2.93 -19.85 -26.62
CA ASN A 58 -3.99 -20.61 -27.27
C ASN A 58 -5.28 -20.66 -26.45
N GLU A 59 -5.18 -20.57 -25.13
CA GLU A 59 -6.30 -20.42 -24.20
C GLU A 59 -6.90 -19.00 -24.21
N GLY A 60 -6.40 -18.08 -25.04
CA GLY A 60 -6.89 -16.70 -25.16
C GLY A 60 -6.38 -15.75 -24.11
N PHE A 61 -5.41 -16.15 -23.27
CA PHE A 61 -4.88 -15.29 -22.21
C PHE A 61 -3.77 -14.37 -22.73
N GLN A 62 -4.16 -13.34 -23.47
CA GLN A 62 -3.29 -12.35 -24.10
C GLN A 62 -2.37 -11.57 -23.12
N PRO A 63 -2.82 -11.10 -21.92
CA PRO A 63 -1.98 -10.28 -21.04
C PRO A 63 -0.69 -10.95 -20.57
N VAL A 64 -0.66 -12.29 -20.48
CA VAL A 64 0.53 -13.04 -20.06
C VAL A 64 1.46 -13.32 -21.23
N THR A 65 0.95 -13.37 -22.45
CA THR A 65 1.78 -13.64 -23.64
C THR A 65 2.55 -12.42 -24.11
N ASN A 66 2.09 -11.21 -23.72
CA ASN A 66 2.76 -9.93 -23.93
C ASN A 66 3.54 -9.51 -22.66
N CYS A 67 4.19 -10.46 -21.97
CA CYS A 67 5.03 -10.14 -20.82
C CYS A 67 6.00 -9.01 -21.15
N ASN A 68 6.08 -8.04 -20.27
CA ASN A 68 7.12 -7.02 -20.35
C ASN A 68 8.49 -7.68 -20.23
N GLN A 69 9.48 -7.14 -20.90
CA GLN A 69 10.86 -7.61 -20.78
C GLN A 69 11.69 -6.55 -20.06
N LEU A 70 12.30 -6.94 -18.97
CA LEU A 70 13.22 -6.09 -18.22
C LEU A 70 14.62 -6.66 -18.23
N LYS A 71 15.64 -5.78 -18.24
CA LYS A 71 17.02 -6.19 -18.03
C LYS A 71 17.22 -6.56 -16.57
N MET A 72 17.45 -7.84 -16.29
CA MET A 72 17.72 -8.34 -14.95
C MET A 72 19.11 -8.99 -14.87
N LYS A 73 19.75 -8.88 -13.70
CA LYS A 73 21.06 -9.48 -13.47
C LYS A 73 20.94 -11.00 -13.43
N SER A 74 21.70 -11.69 -14.27
CA SER A 74 21.79 -13.16 -14.30
C SER A 74 22.84 -13.67 -13.29
N ALA A 75 22.85 -14.98 -13.03
CA ALA A 75 23.80 -15.61 -12.10
C ALA A 75 25.28 -15.35 -12.43
N ASP A 76 25.59 -15.15 -13.73
CA ASP A 76 26.93 -14.79 -14.21
C ASP A 76 27.23 -13.27 -14.11
N GLY A 77 26.36 -12.50 -13.47
CA GLY A 77 26.51 -11.06 -13.26
C GLY A 77 26.12 -10.19 -14.45
N LYS A 78 25.79 -10.76 -15.62
CA LYS A 78 25.43 -10.01 -16.82
C LYS A 78 23.95 -9.60 -16.81
N MET A 79 23.67 -8.42 -17.35
CA MET A 79 22.29 -7.95 -17.54
C MET A 79 21.68 -8.59 -18.78
N ARG A 80 20.55 -9.30 -18.61
CA ARG A 80 19.85 -10.00 -19.70
C ARG A 80 18.38 -9.63 -19.72
N LEU A 81 17.80 -9.53 -20.93
CA LEU A 81 16.35 -9.39 -21.09
C LEU A 81 15.67 -10.63 -20.53
N THR A 82 14.74 -10.41 -19.60
CA THR A 82 14.02 -11.46 -18.87
C THR A 82 12.53 -11.15 -18.96
N ASP A 83 11.73 -12.15 -19.32
CA ASP A 83 10.28 -12.04 -19.28
C ASP A 83 9.85 -11.82 -17.81
N VAL A 84 9.12 -10.73 -17.59
CA VAL A 84 8.59 -10.35 -16.26
C VAL A 84 7.09 -10.21 -16.31
N ALA A 85 6.46 -10.41 -15.18
CA ALA A 85 5.03 -10.28 -15.02
C ALA A 85 4.73 -9.55 -13.70
N ASN A 86 3.67 -8.75 -13.68
CA ASN A 86 3.18 -8.13 -12.45
C ASN A 86 2.46 -9.15 -11.56
N THR A 87 1.99 -8.71 -10.40
CA THR A 87 1.36 -9.61 -9.41
C THR A 87 0.17 -10.36 -9.99
N GLU A 88 -0.74 -9.70 -10.72
CA GLU A 88 -1.92 -10.34 -11.31
C GLU A 88 -1.53 -11.42 -12.32
N GLN A 89 -0.61 -11.09 -13.21
CA GLN A 89 -0.11 -11.99 -14.24
C GLN A 89 0.60 -13.21 -13.63
N ILE A 90 1.43 -13.01 -12.61
CA ILE A 90 2.10 -14.11 -11.89
C ILE A 90 1.09 -15.03 -11.23
N LEU A 91 0.09 -14.50 -10.55
CA LEU A 91 -0.98 -15.30 -9.94
C LEU A 91 -1.69 -16.19 -10.98
N ARG A 92 -1.95 -15.66 -12.16
CA ARG A 92 -2.57 -16.41 -13.26
C ARG A 92 -1.63 -17.48 -13.84
N ILE A 93 -0.35 -17.17 -13.99
CA ILE A 93 0.66 -18.16 -14.45
C ILE A 93 0.74 -19.32 -13.48
N ILE A 94 0.80 -19.07 -12.17
CA ILE A 94 0.90 -20.11 -11.13
C ILE A 94 -0.29 -21.07 -11.20
N GLN A 95 -1.51 -20.54 -11.40
CA GLN A 95 -2.71 -21.39 -11.56
C GLN A 95 -2.59 -22.40 -12.72
N SER A 96 -1.85 -22.03 -13.75
CA SER A 96 -1.68 -22.85 -14.96
C SER A 96 -0.55 -23.87 -14.88
N ILE A 97 0.23 -23.89 -13.78
CA ILE A 97 1.32 -24.86 -13.58
C ILE A 97 0.79 -26.08 -12.84
N PRO A 98 0.74 -27.29 -13.47
CA PRO A 98 0.33 -28.53 -12.81
C PRO A 98 1.49 -29.10 -11.98
N SER A 99 1.73 -28.53 -10.82
CA SER A 99 2.81 -28.93 -9.92
C SER A 99 2.30 -29.03 -8.48
N LYS A 100 2.83 -30.03 -7.74
CA LYS A 100 2.53 -30.18 -6.29
C LYS A 100 2.95 -28.96 -5.49
N LYS A 101 4.01 -28.26 -5.87
CA LYS A 101 4.45 -27.02 -5.23
C LYS A 101 3.54 -25.83 -5.52
N ALA A 102 2.81 -25.82 -6.63
CA ALA A 102 1.84 -24.79 -6.94
C ALA A 102 0.49 -25.01 -6.20
N GLU A 103 0.23 -26.23 -5.72
CA GLU A 103 -1.07 -26.59 -5.14
C GLU A 103 -1.43 -25.82 -3.89
N PRO A 104 -0.55 -25.63 -2.89
CA PRO A 104 -0.88 -24.80 -1.70
C PRO A 104 -1.26 -23.37 -2.09
N PHE A 105 -0.62 -22.84 -3.15
CA PHE A 105 -0.91 -21.51 -3.65
C PHE A 105 -2.28 -21.42 -4.34
N LYS A 106 -2.64 -22.44 -5.12
CA LYS A 106 -3.97 -22.52 -5.76
C LYS A 106 -5.09 -22.64 -4.72
N MET A 107 -4.85 -23.44 -3.67
CA MET A 107 -5.78 -23.58 -2.54
C MET A 107 -5.96 -22.24 -1.79
N TRP A 108 -4.86 -21.50 -1.56
CA TRP A 108 -4.93 -20.17 -0.98
C TRP A 108 -5.73 -19.20 -1.85
N LEU A 109 -5.54 -19.20 -3.19
CA LEU A 109 -6.33 -18.37 -4.11
C LEU A 109 -7.83 -18.72 -4.07
N ALA A 110 -8.16 -20.02 -4.00
CA ALA A 110 -9.53 -20.47 -3.88
C ALA A 110 -10.16 -20.00 -2.56
N GLN A 111 -9.40 -20.06 -1.46
CA GLN A 111 -9.83 -19.53 -0.17
C GLN A 111 -10.08 -18.02 -0.22
N VAL A 112 -9.15 -17.24 -0.77
CA VAL A 112 -9.30 -15.79 -0.93
C VAL A 112 -10.53 -15.44 -1.78
N GLY A 113 -10.75 -16.21 -2.86
CA GLY A 113 -11.94 -16.05 -3.70
C GLY A 113 -13.23 -16.32 -2.94
N ARG A 114 -13.29 -17.40 -2.13
CA ARG A 114 -14.42 -17.72 -1.28
C ARG A 114 -14.68 -16.62 -0.24
N GLU A 115 -13.65 -16.22 0.49
CA GLU A 115 -13.75 -15.15 1.49
C GLU A 115 -14.30 -13.86 0.86
N ARG A 116 -13.87 -13.52 -0.35
CA ARG A 116 -14.38 -12.34 -1.07
C ARG A 116 -15.85 -12.45 -1.45
N ILE A 117 -16.35 -13.66 -1.77
CA ILE A 117 -17.75 -13.91 -2.04
C ILE A 117 -18.56 -13.80 -0.73
N GLU A 118 -18.06 -14.39 0.37
CA GLU A 118 -18.70 -14.33 1.69
C GLU A 118 -18.80 -12.88 2.19
N GLU A 119 -17.79 -12.05 2.00
CA GLU A 119 -17.81 -10.61 2.30
C GLU A 119 -18.86 -9.81 1.51
N THR A 120 -19.28 -10.31 0.34
CA THR A 120 -20.37 -9.69 -0.43
C THR A 120 -21.73 -9.95 0.23
N ILE A 121 -21.85 -11.09 0.93
CA ILE A 121 -23.06 -11.48 1.67
C ILE A 121 -23.08 -10.81 3.04
N ASP A 122 -21.94 -10.76 3.71
CA ASP A 122 -21.73 -10.18 5.03
C ASP A 122 -20.55 -9.17 5.00
N PRO A 123 -20.82 -7.89 4.74
CA PRO A 123 -19.79 -6.85 4.65
C PRO A 123 -19.03 -6.59 5.95
N GLU A 124 -19.55 -7.00 7.11
CA GLU A 124 -18.88 -6.85 8.41
C GLU A 124 -17.55 -7.62 8.44
N GLN A 125 -17.47 -8.78 7.78
CA GLN A 125 -16.24 -9.56 7.62
C GLN A 125 -15.10 -8.78 6.95
N THR A 126 -15.44 -7.85 6.04
CA THR A 126 -14.43 -6.97 5.44
C THR A 126 -13.82 -6.03 6.47
N ILE A 127 -14.63 -5.51 7.39
CA ILE A 127 -14.19 -4.63 8.47
C ILE A 127 -13.33 -5.41 9.45
N ASP A 128 -13.77 -6.58 9.88
CA ASP A 128 -13.02 -7.45 10.80
C ASP A 128 -11.66 -7.83 10.23
N ARG A 129 -11.60 -8.21 8.96
CA ARG A 129 -10.33 -8.51 8.29
C ARG A 129 -9.41 -7.29 8.21
N ALA A 130 -9.95 -6.08 8.01
CA ALA A 130 -9.16 -4.87 8.03
C ALA A 130 -8.58 -4.59 9.42
N LEU A 131 -9.38 -4.75 10.48
CA LEU A 131 -8.95 -4.62 11.87
C LEU A 131 -7.84 -5.61 12.22
N GLU A 132 -8.03 -6.89 11.88
CA GLU A 132 -7.01 -7.92 12.07
C GLU A 132 -5.71 -7.60 11.32
N THR A 133 -5.82 -7.09 10.10
CA THR A 133 -4.66 -6.73 9.28
C THR A 133 -3.85 -5.63 9.95
N TYR A 134 -4.49 -4.59 10.48
CA TYR A 134 -3.81 -3.53 11.22
C TYR A 134 -3.21 -4.06 12.53
N ALA A 135 -3.93 -4.91 13.27
CA ALA A 135 -3.41 -5.52 14.49
C ALA A 135 -2.18 -6.41 14.23
N LYS A 136 -2.20 -7.23 13.16
CA LYS A 136 -1.04 -8.04 12.73
C LYS A 136 0.16 -7.22 12.30
N LYS A 137 -0.06 -5.98 11.83
CA LYS A 137 1.01 -5.01 11.53
C LYS A 137 1.56 -4.32 12.76
N GLY A 138 1.04 -4.59 13.96
CA GLY A 138 1.51 -4.03 15.22
C GLY A 138 0.90 -2.68 15.60
N TYR A 139 -0.16 -2.22 14.94
CA TYR A 139 -0.84 -0.98 15.32
C TYR A 139 -1.65 -1.18 16.61
N SER A 140 -1.63 -0.17 17.49
CA SER A 140 -2.43 -0.18 18.71
C SER A 140 -3.93 -0.04 18.40
N ARG A 141 -4.78 -0.51 19.31
CA ARG A 141 -6.24 -0.40 19.16
C ARG A 141 -6.69 1.05 19.04
N GLU A 142 -6.07 1.96 19.79
CA GLU A 142 -6.34 3.40 19.75
C GLU A 142 -6.02 3.98 18.37
N TRP A 143 -4.87 3.64 17.82
CA TRP A 143 -4.49 4.06 16.48
C TRP A 143 -5.46 3.54 15.42
N ILE A 144 -5.85 2.26 15.51
CA ILE A 144 -6.81 1.64 14.58
C ILE A 144 -8.14 2.39 14.59
N ASN A 145 -8.66 2.73 15.79
CA ASN A 145 -9.89 3.49 15.92
C ASN A 145 -9.79 4.89 15.27
N GLN A 146 -8.68 5.60 15.49
CA GLN A 146 -8.44 6.90 14.84
C GLN A 146 -8.35 6.76 13.32
N ARG A 147 -7.71 5.69 12.85
CA ARG A 147 -7.59 5.43 11.40
C ARG A 147 -8.94 5.15 10.74
N LEU A 148 -9.83 4.42 11.39
CA LEU A 148 -11.18 4.19 10.89
C LEU A 148 -11.98 5.49 10.80
N GLN A 149 -11.90 6.36 11.80
CA GLN A 149 -12.53 7.69 11.75
C GLN A 149 -11.95 8.54 10.60
N ALA A 150 -10.63 8.49 10.39
CA ALA A 150 -9.99 9.20 9.29
C ALA A 150 -10.44 8.70 7.91
N ILE A 151 -10.72 7.40 7.77
CA ILE A 151 -11.28 6.83 6.54
C ILE A 151 -12.68 7.40 6.28
N GLN A 152 -13.53 7.49 7.31
CA GLN A 152 -14.87 8.06 7.18
C GLN A 152 -14.83 9.55 6.82
N VAL A 153 -14.02 10.35 7.55
CA VAL A 153 -13.84 11.78 7.25
C VAL A 153 -13.39 12.00 5.81
N ARG A 154 -12.44 11.17 5.35
CA ARG A 154 -11.97 11.21 3.96
C ARG A 154 -13.08 10.90 2.96
N LYS A 155 -13.91 9.91 3.25
CA LYS A 155 -15.04 9.56 2.38
C LYS A 155 -16.04 10.72 2.30
N GLU A 156 -16.40 11.30 3.42
CA GLU A 156 -17.31 12.45 3.47
C GLU A 156 -16.79 13.64 2.66
N LEU A 157 -15.47 13.93 2.71
CA LEU A 157 -14.86 14.97 1.90
C LEU A 157 -14.90 14.63 0.40
N THR A 158 -14.63 13.37 0.04
CA THR A 158 -14.68 12.96 -1.38
C THR A 158 -16.12 12.95 -1.93
N ASP A 159 -17.10 12.62 -1.11
CA ASP A 159 -18.52 12.70 -1.47
C ASP A 159 -18.95 14.17 -1.68
N GLU A 160 -18.45 15.10 -0.85
CA GLU A 160 -18.63 16.54 -1.04
C GLU A 160 -18.00 17.00 -2.36
N TRP A 161 -16.77 16.60 -2.69
CA TRP A 161 -16.13 16.92 -3.95
C TRP A 161 -16.91 16.39 -5.16
N GLU A 162 -17.48 15.18 -5.06
CA GLU A 162 -18.32 14.61 -6.11
C GLU A 162 -19.59 15.46 -6.32
N GLN A 163 -20.23 15.92 -5.23
CA GLN A 163 -21.40 16.83 -5.29
C GLN A 163 -21.05 18.18 -5.91
N ARG A 164 -19.80 18.66 -5.78
CA ARG A 164 -19.28 19.89 -6.40
C ARG A 164 -18.76 19.70 -7.82
N GLY A 165 -18.96 18.53 -8.40
CA GLY A 165 -18.55 18.23 -9.78
C GLY A 165 -17.06 18.04 -10.00
N VAL A 166 -16.27 17.86 -8.92
CA VAL A 166 -14.84 17.53 -9.02
C VAL A 166 -14.68 16.13 -9.61
N LYS A 167 -13.81 15.99 -10.59
CA LYS A 167 -13.60 14.71 -11.30
C LYS A 167 -12.71 13.78 -10.50
N LYS A 168 -13.17 12.54 -10.33
CA LYS A 168 -12.38 11.47 -9.70
C LYS A 168 -11.05 11.27 -10.44
N GLY A 169 -10.03 10.84 -9.71
CA GLY A 169 -8.69 10.62 -10.25
C GLY A 169 -7.79 11.85 -10.07
N VAL A 170 -7.40 12.50 -11.16
CA VAL A 170 -6.39 13.56 -11.14
C VAL A 170 -6.81 14.76 -10.28
N GLU A 171 -8.05 15.25 -10.39
CA GLU A 171 -8.49 16.40 -9.61
C GLU A 171 -8.54 16.09 -8.11
N TYR A 172 -9.03 14.89 -7.73
CA TYR A 172 -8.98 14.42 -6.33
C TYR A 172 -7.56 14.34 -5.79
N ALA A 173 -6.63 13.88 -6.62
CA ALA A 173 -5.21 13.83 -6.24
C ALA A 173 -4.63 15.22 -6.00
N ILE A 174 -4.95 16.19 -6.87
CA ILE A 174 -4.50 17.59 -6.73
C ILE A 174 -5.07 18.20 -5.44
N LEU A 175 -6.39 18.09 -5.19
CA LEU A 175 -7.00 18.64 -3.98
C LEU A 175 -6.43 17.98 -2.71
N THR A 176 -6.17 16.67 -2.77
CA THR A 176 -5.52 15.94 -1.66
C THR A 176 -4.11 16.47 -1.40
N ASP A 177 -3.36 16.74 -2.46
CA ASP A 177 -2.00 17.26 -2.35
C ASP A 177 -1.99 18.69 -1.78
N GLU A 178 -2.95 19.54 -2.20
CA GLU A 178 -3.14 20.88 -1.65
C GLU A 178 -3.43 20.87 -0.14
N ILE A 179 -4.34 19.99 0.31
CA ILE A 179 -4.63 19.80 1.74
C ILE A 179 -3.36 19.35 2.46
N THR A 180 -2.71 18.29 1.96
CA THR A 180 -1.51 17.70 2.59
C THR A 180 -0.40 18.73 2.70
N LYS A 181 -0.12 19.46 1.61
CA LYS A 181 0.91 20.50 1.57
C LYS A 181 0.60 21.64 2.54
N ALA A 182 -0.66 22.05 2.63
CA ALA A 182 -1.06 23.18 3.48
C ALA A 182 -0.92 22.86 4.98
N TRP A 183 -1.21 21.61 5.41
CA TRP A 183 -1.08 21.27 6.83
C TRP A 183 0.31 20.72 7.20
N SER A 184 0.91 19.89 6.35
CA SER A 184 2.19 19.24 6.67
C SER A 184 3.42 20.06 6.23
N GLY A 185 3.26 20.97 5.26
CA GLY A 185 4.36 21.68 4.60
C GLY A 185 4.99 20.88 3.45
N MET A 186 4.54 19.67 3.18
CA MET A 186 5.06 18.77 2.16
C MET A 186 3.96 18.31 1.20
N THR A 187 4.30 18.14 -0.09
CA THR A 187 3.43 17.40 -1.01
C THR A 187 3.28 15.96 -0.54
N THR A 188 2.21 15.28 -0.96
CA THR A 188 1.97 13.87 -0.63
C THR A 188 3.18 12.99 -1.00
N ARG A 189 3.79 13.26 -2.16
CA ARG A 189 4.99 12.54 -2.61
C ARG A 189 6.20 12.82 -1.72
N ALA A 190 6.45 14.10 -1.39
CA ALA A 190 7.55 14.47 -0.50
C ALA A 190 7.37 13.86 0.89
N TYR A 191 6.14 13.79 1.38
CA TYR A 191 5.83 13.21 2.68
C TYR A 191 6.01 11.69 2.68
N LYS A 192 5.59 10.99 1.61
CA LYS A 192 5.92 9.57 1.43
C LYS A 192 7.43 9.33 1.47
N ASN A 193 8.20 10.13 0.73
CA ASN A 193 9.66 10.03 0.70
C ASN A 193 10.27 10.29 2.08
N HIS A 194 9.77 11.27 2.83
CA HIS A 194 10.21 11.58 4.20
C HIS A 194 10.02 10.39 5.15
N LYS A 195 8.94 9.62 4.96
CA LYS A 195 8.68 8.38 5.72
C LYS A 195 9.32 7.12 5.10
N GLY A 196 10.11 7.23 4.03
CA GLY A 196 10.73 6.08 3.37
C GLY A 196 9.73 5.15 2.66
N LEU A 197 8.54 5.67 2.31
CA LEU A 197 7.47 4.89 1.69
C LEU A 197 7.58 4.89 0.17
N THR A 198 7.31 3.74 -0.44
CA THR A 198 7.18 3.57 -1.90
C THR A 198 5.71 3.42 -2.31
N LYS A 199 5.17 2.20 -2.22
CA LYS A 199 3.77 1.86 -2.58
C LYS A 199 2.78 2.05 -1.43
N GLN A 200 3.27 2.06 -0.19
CA GLN A 200 2.42 2.08 1.01
C GLN A 200 1.53 3.33 1.05
N ASN A 201 0.36 3.17 1.66
CA ASN A 201 -0.54 4.30 1.90
C ASN A 201 0.08 5.24 2.94
N LEU A 202 0.20 6.54 2.61
CA LEU A 202 0.77 7.54 3.51
C LEU A 202 0.04 7.58 4.86
N ARG A 203 -1.30 7.56 4.84
CA ARG A 203 -2.11 7.66 6.07
C ARG A 203 -1.98 6.45 6.98
N ASP A 204 -1.70 5.27 6.43
CA ASP A 204 -1.44 4.06 7.22
C ASP A 204 -0.06 4.10 7.92
N ASN A 205 0.78 5.05 7.54
CA ASN A 205 2.11 5.26 8.12
C ASN A 205 2.22 6.60 8.88
N MET A 206 1.09 7.22 9.20
CA MET A 206 1.00 8.41 10.04
C MET A 206 0.90 8.02 11.52
N THR A 207 1.53 8.80 12.39
CA THR A 207 1.32 8.73 13.84
C THR A 207 -0.11 9.18 14.19
N THR A 208 -0.56 8.90 15.40
CA THR A 208 -1.90 9.33 15.86
C THR A 208 -2.08 10.85 15.72
N THR A 209 -1.08 11.65 16.10
CA THR A 209 -1.12 13.11 15.97
C THR A 209 -1.21 13.56 14.51
N GLU A 210 -0.44 12.96 13.63
CA GLU A 210 -0.50 13.24 12.18
C GLU A 210 -1.88 12.88 11.59
N ILE A 211 -2.48 11.75 12.01
CA ILE A 211 -3.84 11.35 11.59
C ILE A 211 -4.87 12.39 12.05
N ILE A 212 -4.81 12.84 13.29
CA ILE A 212 -5.73 13.83 13.85
C ILE A 212 -5.63 15.16 13.09
N LEU A 213 -4.41 15.63 12.82
CA LEU A 213 -4.20 16.86 12.05
C LEU A 213 -4.69 16.72 10.61
N ASN A 214 -4.47 15.56 9.98
CA ASN A 214 -5.02 15.30 8.64
C ASN A 214 -6.56 15.28 8.64
N MET A 215 -7.19 14.66 9.66
CA MET A 215 -8.64 14.66 9.83
C MET A 215 -9.18 16.09 10.02
N LEU A 216 -8.52 16.91 10.83
CA LEU A 216 -8.89 18.31 11.03
C LEU A 216 -8.84 19.07 9.69
N ALA A 217 -7.78 18.88 8.89
CA ALA A 217 -7.64 19.51 7.59
C ALA A 217 -8.77 19.11 6.61
N GLU A 218 -9.07 17.82 6.54
CA GLU A 218 -10.11 17.27 5.69
C GLU A 218 -11.52 17.70 6.13
N THR A 219 -11.80 17.69 7.44
CA THR A 219 -13.06 18.17 8.01
C THR A 219 -13.25 19.67 7.77
N ALA A 220 -12.21 20.47 7.99
CA ALA A 220 -12.27 21.91 7.74
C ALA A 220 -12.52 22.20 6.26
N ALA A 221 -11.84 21.51 5.35
CA ALA A 221 -12.07 21.65 3.90
C ALA A 221 -13.53 21.31 3.52
N LYS A 222 -14.07 20.20 4.05
CA LYS A 222 -15.48 19.83 3.83
C LYS A 222 -16.44 20.91 4.32
N ASN A 223 -16.27 21.37 5.56
CA ASN A 223 -17.18 22.37 6.15
C ASN A 223 -17.14 23.70 5.41
N ILE A 224 -15.95 24.14 4.96
CA ILE A 224 -15.81 25.35 4.13
C ILE A 224 -16.49 25.15 2.78
N SER A 225 -16.31 23.98 2.13
CA SER A 225 -16.97 23.64 0.86
C SER A 225 -18.51 23.72 1.00
N GLN A 226 -19.06 23.13 2.06
CA GLN A 226 -20.50 23.15 2.32
C GLN A 226 -21.05 24.56 2.57
N ALA A 227 -20.24 25.44 3.20
CA ALA A 227 -20.66 26.80 3.49
C ALA A 227 -20.60 27.71 2.25
N GLU A 228 -19.62 27.52 1.39
CA GLU A 228 -19.32 28.42 0.25
C GLU A 228 -19.86 27.89 -1.10
N ASN A 229 -20.16 26.58 -1.19
CA ASN A 229 -20.68 25.94 -2.39
C ASN A 229 -19.81 26.22 -3.65
N PRO A 230 -18.51 25.85 -3.64
CA PRO A 230 -17.61 26.11 -4.78
C PRO A 230 -18.12 25.41 -6.05
N GLU A 231 -18.16 26.17 -7.17
CA GLU A 231 -18.68 25.71 -8.46
C GLU A 231 -17.57 25.34 -9.44
N THR A 232 -16.35 25.89 -9.24
CA THR A 232 -15.21 25.64 -10.14
C THR A 232 -14.13 24.82 -9.44
N PHE A 233 -13.24 24.20 -10.24
CA PHE A 233 -12.10 23.46 -9.68
C PHE A 233 -11.15 24.37 -8.89
N GLU A 234 -10.91 25.58 -9.38
CA GLU A 234 -10.05 26.59 -8.74
C GLU A 234 -10.59 27.02 -7.37
N GLU A 235 -11.90 27.16 -7.24
CA GLU A 235 -12.56 27.44 -5.96
C GLU A 235 -12.41 26.25 -5.01
N ASN A 236 -12.64 25.02 -5.46
CA ASN A 236 -12.41 23.81 -4.68
C ASN A 236 -10.93 23.71 -4.24
N GLN A 237 -9.99 24.09 -5.08
CA GLN A 237 -8.57 24.11 -4.74
C GLN A 237 -8.25 25.16 -3.66
N SER A 238 -8.89 26.34 -3.74
CA SER A 238 -8.80 27.38 -2.71
C SER A 238 -9.35 26.88 -1.36
N VAL A 239 -10.52 26.23 -1.36
CA VAL A 239 -11.14 25.61 -0.18
C VAL A 239 -10.21 24.56 0.43
N ALA A 240 -9.65 23.68 -0.39
CA ALA A 240 -8.72 22.63 0.04
C ALA A 240 -7.49 23.22 0.78
N ARG A 241 -6.86 24.27 0.20
CA ARG A 241 -5.74 24.98 0.85
C ARG A 241 -6.13 25.60 2.17
N ARG A 242 -7.31 26.21 2.26
CA ARG A 242 -7.78 26.88 3.47
C ARG A 242 -8.08 25.88 4.59
N GLY A 243 -8.72 24.74 4.25
CA GLY A 243 -8.92 23.64 5.20
C GLY A 243 -7.60 23.08 5.73
N GLY A 244 -6.66 22.81 4.84
CA GLY A 244 -5.31 22.37 5.21
C GLY A 244 -4.56 23.39 6.08
N ARG A 245 -4.69 24.70 5.78
CA ARG A 245 -4.05 25.77 6.58
C ARG A 245 -4.55 25.84 8.02
N ILE A 246 -5.82 25.53 8.28
CA ILE A 246 -6.37 25.49 9.65
C ILE A 246 -5.60 24.43 10.46
N ALA A 247 -5.47 23.24 9.95
CA ALA A 247 -4.70 22.19 10.62
C ALA A 247 -3.20 22.51 10.68
N GLY A 248 -2.66 23.18 9.64
CA GLY A 248 -1.27 23.64 9.62
C GLY A 248 -0.96 24.68 10.70
N ASN A 249 -1.89 25.57 11.01
CA ASN A 249 -1.76 26.50 12.12
C ASN A 249 -1.81 25.78 13.48
N ALA A 250 -2.78 24.88 13.67
CA ALA A 250 -2.86 24.06 14.88
C ALA A 250 -1.58 23.21 15.08
N ARG A 251 -1.01 22.65 14.00
CA ARG A 251 0.27 21.97 14.06
C ARG A 251 1.40 22.86 14.57
N LYS A 252 1.53 24.06 14.01
CA LYS A 252 2.61 24.99 14.40
C LYS A 252 2.50 25.44 15.85
N GLU A 253 1.29 25.70 16.33
CA GLU A 253 1.03 26.03 17.73
C GLU A 253 1.43 24.86 18.64
N LEU A 254 1.01 23.63 18.29
CA LEU A 254 1.41 22.44 19.04
C LEU A 254 2.92 22.25 19.05
N GLU A 255 3.59 22.36 17.91
CA GLU A 255 5.06 22.22 17.79
C GLU A 255 5.80 23.29 18.62
N ALA A 256 5.24 24.50 18.73
CA ALA A 256 5.80 25.55 19.55
C ALA A 256 5.70 25.23 21.07
N GLU A 257 4.58 24.64 21.51
CA GLU A 257 4.37 24.25 22.91
C GLU A 257 5.22 23.04 23.33
N ILE A 258 5.35 22.03 22.45
CA ILE A 258 6.08 20.79 22.77
C ILE A 258 7.58 20.87 22.45
N GLY A 259 8.04 21.88 21.69
CA GLY A 259 9.44 22.13 21.35
C GLY A 259 10.03 21.21 20.27
N HIS A 260 9.22 20.40 19.58
CA HIS A 260 9.69 19.54 18.49
C HIS A 260 8.61 19.35 17.41
N THR A 261 9.02 18.89 16.20
CA THR A 261 8.07 18.61 15.13
C THR A 261 7.20 17.39 15.44
N VAL A 262 5.93 17.46 15.08
CA VAL A 262 5.00 16.32 15.13
C VAL A 262 5.05 15.46 13.88
N ILE A 263 5.62 15.99 12.79
CA ILE A 263 5.85 15.22 11.56
C ILE A 263 7.04 14.31 11.76
N SER A 264 6.80 13.00 11.71
CA SER A 264 7.78 11.97 12.02
C SER A 264 8.20 11.19 10.77
N GLU A 265 9.47 10.82 10.69
CA GLU A 265 9.98 9.83 9.74
C GLU A 265 9.47 8.41 10.08
N LYS A 266 9.08 8.18 11.35
CA LYS A 266 8.58 6.91 11.84
C LYS A 266 7.06 6.80 11.69
N ASP A 267 6.58 5.59 11.49
CA ASP A 267 5.16 5.27 11.61
C ASP A 267 4.76 4.93 13.07
N ALA A 268 3.47 4.72 13.29
CA ALA A 268 2.94 4.43 14.61
C ALA A 268 3.44 3.08 15.17
N THR A 269 3.77 2.10 14.33
CA THR A 269 4.27 0.80 14.77
C THR A 269 5.70 0.91 15.29
N GLN A 270 6.53 1.69 14.61
CA GLN A 270 7.92 1.95 15.03
C GLN A 270 7.97 2.73 16.33
N ILE A 271 7.07 3.69 16.52
CA ILE A 271 6.98 4.44 17.79
C ILE A 271 6.54 3.53 18.93
N ASN A 272 5.51 2.68 18.70
CA ASN A 272 5.06 1.74 19.71
C ASN A 272 6.17 0.75 20.11
N THR A 273 6.94 0.23 19.16
CA THR A 273 8.08 -0.65 19.44
C THR A 273 9.13 0.04 20.31
N VAL A 274 9.46 1.29 20.02
CA VAL A 274 10.42 2.07 20.84
C VAL A 274 9.91 2.26 22.25
N VAL A 275 8.61 2.61 22.42
CA VAL A 275 7.98 2.80 23.74
C VAL A 275 7.93 1.47 24.50
N THR A 276 7.57 0.37 23.86
CA THR A 276 7.55 -0.96 24.50
C THR A 276 8.93 -1.37 24.97
N ASN A 277 9.97 -1.21 24.15
CA ASN A 277 11.34 -1.52 24.53
C ASN A 277 11.81 -0.66 25.71
N LEU A 278 11.49 0.64 25.74
CA LEU A 278 11.81 1.51 26.84
C LEU A 278 11.12 1.08 28.16
N ILE A 279 9.86 0.66 28.10
CA ILE A 279 9.11 0.17 29.26
C ILE A 279 9.73 -1.14 29.77
N GLU A 280 10.09 -2.07 28.87
CA GLU A 280 10.77 -3.32 29.24
C GLU A 280 12.13 -3.09 29.86
N ASP A 281 12.93 -2.15 29.36
CA ASP A 281 14.24 -1.80 29.91
C ASP A 281 14.13 -1.16 31.29
N VAL A 282 13.12 -0.29 31.50
CA VAL A 282 12.84 0.30 32.81
C VAL A 282 12.34 -0.75 33.80
N SER A 283 11.48 -1.68 33.39
CA SER A 283 11.00 -2.76 34.28
C SER A 283 12.14 -3.70 34.72
N LYS A 284 13.04 -4.08 33.80
CA LYS A 284 14.23 -4.88 34.14
C LYS A 284 15.17 -4.18 35.09
N SER A 285 15.37 -2.88 34.93
CA SER A 285 16.25 -2.09 35.84
C SER A 285 15.68 -1.88 37.22
N THR A 286 14.36 -2.12 37.42
CA THR A 286 13.67 -2.02 38.71
C THR A 286 13.64 -3.36 39.46
N GLU A 287 13.79 -4.50 38.77
CA GLU A 287 13.87 -5.83 39.37
C GLU A 287 15.30 -6.20 39.82
N GLU A 288 16.32 -5.46 39.38
CA GLU A 288 17.72 -5.66 39.79
C GLU A 288 18.13 -4.78 41.01
N LYS A 289 17.23 -4.06 41.65
CA LYS A 289 17.40 -3.30 42.87
C LYS A 289 16.57 -3.85 44.03
#